data_bf43a6c338171ac0ba496117186c8609
#
_entry.id   bf43a6c338171ac0ba496117186c8609
#
_cell.length_a   1.000
_cell.length_b   1.000
_cell.length_c   1.000
_cell.angle_alpha   90.00
_cell.angle_beta   90.00
_cell.angle_gamma   90.00
#
_symmetry.space_group_name_H-M   'P 1'
#
loop_
_entity.id
_entity.type
_entity.pdbx_description
1 polymer ?
#
loop_
_entity_poly.entity_id
_entity_poly.type
_entity_poly.pdbx_seq_one_letter_code
_entity_poly.pdbx_strand_id
1 'polypeptide(L)'
;MLHGLTLATSAPAVYKALVEATVFGSRAIDERMLEEGVPIDNILAIGGIARKSPFVMQTMADVIGVPIRVVASDQACALGAAMFAAVAAGLYGSVQEAQRAMCPGFSDEYLPDMERHAVYDRLYDRYLKLGGRR
;
A
#
# COMPACT_ATOMS: atom_id res chain seq x y z
N MET A 1 14.38 -12.74 -8.77
CA MET A 1 15.31 -13.81 -8.29
C MET A 1 14.90 -14.18 -6.86
N LEU A 2 14.85 -15.49 -6.52
CA LEU A 2 14.72 -15.97 -5.14
C LEU A 2 16.13 -16.28 -4.61
N HIS A 3 16.46 -15.81 -3.42
CA HIS A 3 17.77 -15.98 -2.80
C HIS A 3 17.67 -16.62 -1.42
N GLY A 4 18.63 -17.46 -1.04
CA GLY A 4 18.67 -18.05 0.30
C GLY A 4 17.73 -19.23 0.52
N LEU A 5 17.30 -19.90 -0.54
CA LEU A 5 16.50 -21.14 -0.41
C LEU A 5 17.33 -22.25 0.24
N THR A 6 16.72 -22.99 1.15
CA THR A 6 17.28 -24.16 1.81
C THR A 6 16.32 -25.34 1.71
N LEU A 7 16.76 -26.53 2.10
CA LEU A 7 15.89 -27.72 2.15
C LEU A 7 14.73 -27.57 3.14
N ALA A 8 14.84 -26.66 4.11
CA ALA A 8 13.78 -26.35 5.06
C ALA A 8 12.81 -25.27 4.57
N THR A 9 13.01 -24.69 3.38
CA THR A 9 12.16 -23.63 2.85
C THR A 9 10.80 -24.19 2.44
N SER A 10 9.74 -23.79 3.15
CA SER A 10 8.37 -24.21 2.87
C SER A 10 7.67 -23.33 1.82
N ALA A 11 6.61 -23.85 1.20
CA ALA A 11 5.81 -23.06 0.25
C ALA A 11 5.20 -21.78 0.86
N PRO A 12 4.66 -21.78 2.11
CA PRO A 12 4.24 -20.54 2.77
C PRO A 12 5.37 -19.52 2.95
N ALA A 13 6.61 -19.95 3.22
CA ALA A 13 7.75 -19.07 3.35
C ALA A 13 8.08 -18.39 2.01
N VAL A 14 8.00 -19.11 0.90
CA VAL A 14 8.16 -18.56 -0.45
C VAL A 14 7.05 -17.55 -0.75
N TYR A 15 5.79 -17.88 -0.46
CA TYR A 15 4.67 -16.96 -0.64
C TYR A 15 4.86 -15.66 0.16
N LYS A 16 5.22 -15.77 1.44
CA LYS A 16 5.51 -14.62 2.29
C LYS A 16 6.62 -13.75 1.70
N ALA A 17 7.72 -14.35 1.26
CA ALA A 17 8.85 -13.62 0.65
C ALA A 17 8.44 -12.88 -0.63
N LEU A 18 7.52 -13.43 -1.44
CA LEU A 18 7.01 -12.75 -2.64
C LEU A 18 6.13 -11.56 -2.27
N VAL A 19 5.27 -11.68 -1.25
CA VAL A 19 4.49 -10.56 -0.73
C VAL A 19 5.41 -9.47 -0.19
N GLU A 20 6.38 -9.82 0.63
CA GLU A 20 7.37 -8.88 1.19
C GLU A 20 8.15 -8.16 0.08
N ALA A 21 8.58 -8.87 -0.95
CA ALA A 21 9.29 -8.27 -2.08
C ALA A 21 8.41 -7.25 -2.85
N THR A 22 7.12 -7.54 -3.01
CA THR A 22 6.17 -6.61 -3.63
C THR A 22 6.03 -5.35 -2.79
N VAL A 23 5.91 -5.51 -1.47
CA VAL A 23 5.76 -4.39 -0.53
C VAL A 23 7.06 -3.56 -0.43
N PHE A 24 8.23 -4.19 -0.48
CA PHE A 24 9.51 -3.47 -0.58
C PHE A 24 9.61 -2.63 -1.85
N GLY A 25 9.03 -3.12 -2.96
CA GLY A 25 8.89 -2.32 -4.18
C GLY A 25 8.04 -1.06 -3.97
N SER A 26 6.92 -1.17 -3.24
CA SER A 26 6.08 -0.02 -2.89
C SER A 26 6.82 0.95 -1.98
N ARG A 27 7.50 0.46 -0.93
CA ARG A 27 8.33 1.30 -0.05
C ARG A 27 9.39 2.08 -0.83
N ALA A 28 10.04 1.46 -1.81
CA ALA A 28 11.03 2.14 -2.65
C ALA A 28 10.44 3.29 -3.49
N ILE A 29 9.15 3.19 -3.86
CA ILE A 29 8.43 4.26 -4.55
C ILE A 29 8.12 5.39 -3.56
N ASP A 30 7.64 5.05 -2.37
CA ASP A 30 7.32 6.03 -1.33
C ASP A 30 8.56 6.82 -0.89
N GLU A 31 9.68 6.12 -0.66
CA GLU A 31 10.97 6.76 -0.35
C GLU A 31 11.42 7.69 -1.47
N ARG A 32 11.25 7.29 -2.74
CA ARG A 32 11.58 8.15 -3.87
C ARG A 32 10.70 9.41 -3.92
N MET A 33 9.40 9.30 -3.62
CA MET A 33 8.52 10.47 -3.54
C MET A 33 8.95 11.42 -2.43
N LEU A 34 9.33 10.88 -1.26
CA LEU A 34 9.84 11.68 -0.13
C LEU A 34 11.15 12.40 -0.49
N GLU A 35 12.08 11.72 -1.18
CA GLU A 35 13.32 12.34 -1.69
C GLU A 35 13.05 13.50 -2.66
N GLU A 36 12.00 13.41 -3.47
CA GLU A 36 11.56 14.48 -4.38
C GLU A 36 10.73 15.58 -3.66
N GLY A 37 10.60 15.49 -2.35
CA GLY A 37 9.91 16.51 -1.52
C GLY A 37 8.39 16.35 -1.50
N VAL A 38 7.84 15.20 -1.88
CA VAL A 38 6.40 14.90 -1.76
C VAL A 38 6.15 14.22 -0.41
N PRO A 39 5.51 14.91 0.57
CA PRO A 39 5.21 14.29 1.85
C PRO A 39 4.13 13.22 1.71
N ILE A 40 4.30 12.09 2.40
CA ILE A 40 3.33 10.99 2.46
C ILE A 40 2.91 10.80 3.91
N ASP A 41 1.79 11.40 4.29
CA ASP A 41 1.27 11.32 5.66
C ASP A 41 0.30 10.16 5.86
N ASN A 42 -0.34 9.70 4.79
CA ASN A 42 -1.35 8.64 4.84
C ASN A 42 -1.35 7.84 3.54
N ILE A 43 -1.65 6.55 3.66
CA ILE A 43 -1.86 5.66 2.52
C ILE A 43 -3.31 5.22 2.48
N LEU A 44 -3.96 5.43 1.33
CA LEU A 44 -5.30 4.93 1.07
C LEU A 44 -5.22 3.75 0.11
N ALA A 45 -5.60 2.58 0.60
CA ALA A 45 -5.62 1.36 -0.19
C ALA A 45 -6.99 1.16 -0.86
N ILE A 46 -6.96 0.86 -2.15
CA ILE A 46 -8.16 0.57 -2.96
C ILE A 46 -8.01 -0.76 -3.69
N GLY A 47 -9.13 -1.32 -4.11
CA GLY A 47 -9.17 -2.53 -4.94
C GLY A 47 -9.23 -3.84 -4.18
N GLY A 48 -9.22 -4.93 -4.95
CA GLY A 48 -9.57 -6.26 -4.43
C GLY A 48 -8.59 -6.82 -3.39
N ILE A 49 -7.29 -6.60 -3.55
CA ILE A 49 -6.28 -7.08 -2.60
C ILE A 49 -6.42 -6.36 -1.25
N ALA A 50 -6.63 -5.05 -1.27
CA ALA A 50 -6.80 -4.25 -0.07
C ALA A 50 -7.96 -4.76 0.80
N ARG A 51 -9.06 -5.20 0.17
CA ARG A 51 -10.24 -5.69 0.86
C ARG A 51 -10.22 -7.17 1.22
N LYS A 52 -9.45 -7.99 0.49
CA LYS A 52 -9.49 -9.46 0.61
C LYS A 52 -8.31 -10.05 1.37
N SER A 53 -7.23 -9.29 1.56
CA SER A 53 -6.02 -9.82 2.15
C SER A 53 -5.49 -8.97 3.31
N PRO A 54 -6.02 -9.16 4.53
CA PRO A 54 -5.48 -8.50 5.73
C PRO A 54 -3.99 -8.75 5.92
N PHE A 55 -3.49 -9.93 5.54
CA PHE A 55 -2.08 -10.26 5.61
C PHE A 55 -1.21 -9.33 4.75
N VAL A 56 -1.63 -9.05 3.51
CA VAL A 56 -0.89 -8.14 2.62
C VAL A 56 -0.94 -6.72 3.16
N MET A 57 -2.10 -6.26 3.63
CA MET A 57 -2.27 -4.90 4.15
C MET A 57 -1.49 -4.67 5.43
N GLN A 58 -1.51 -5.62 6.38
CA GLN A 58 -0.71 -5.53 7.59
C GLN A 58 0.80 -5.55 7.28
N THR A 59 1.23 -6.44 6.37
CA THR A 59 2.62 -6.47 5.93
C THR A 59 3.04 -5.12 5.32
N MET A 60 2.16 -4.49 4.54
CA MET A 60 2.41 -3.19 3.94
C MET A 60 2.54 -2.10 5.00
N ALA A 61 1.63 -2.04 5.98
CA ALA A 61 1.72 -1.10 7.10
C ALA A 61 3.02 -1.29 7.89
N ASP A 62 3.36 -2.54 8.22
CA ASP A 62 4.58 -2.87 8.98
C ASP A 62 5.87 -2.52 8.22
N VAL A 63 5.90 -2.69 6.88
CA VAL A 63 7.08 -2.40 6.05
C VAL A 63 7.26 -0.91 5.82
N ILE A 64 6.17 -0.19 5.54
CA ILE A 64 6.23 1.25 5.21
C ILE A 64 6.32 2.08 6.50
N GLY A 65 5.75 1.61 7.60
CA GLY A 65 5.77 2.29 8.89
C GLY A 65 4.72 3.40 9.05
N VAL A 66 3.72 3.43 8.17
CA VAL A 66 2.60 4.40 8.24
C VAL A 66 1.24 3.69 8.26
N PRO A 67 0.21 4.29 8.86
CA PRO A 67 -1.14 3.74 8.83
C PRO A 67 -1.69 3.63 7.41
N ILE A 68 -2.39 2.53 7.12
CA ILE A 68 -3.05 2.29 5.84
C ILE A 68 -4.55 2.14 6.09
N ARG A 69 -5.36 2.95 5.41
CA ARG A 69 -6.81 2.87 5.45
C ARG A 69 -7.37 2.31 4.15
N VAL A 70 -8.30 1.38 4.25
CA VAL A 70 -8.94 0.74 3.11
C VAL A 70 -10.26 1.45 2.80
N VAL A 71 -10.41 1.91 1.57
CA VAL A 71 -11.65 2.57 1.12
C VAL A 71 -12.78 1.54 1.00
N ALA A 72 -13.94 1.85 1.57
CA ALA A 72 -15.11 0.97 1.60
C ALA A 72 -15.85 0.92 0.24
N SER A 73 -15.12 0.73 -0.84
CA SER A 73 -15.68 0.63 -2.21
C SER A 73 -15.10 -0.56 -2.96
N ASP A 74 -15.98 -1.40 -3.51
CA ASP A 74 -15.58 -2.48 -4.41
C ASP A 74 -15.23 -1.96 -5.81
N GLN A 75 -15.71 -0.77 -6.16
CA GLN A 75 -15.60 -0.15 -7.49
C GLN A 75 -14.97 1.24 -7.40
N ALA A 76 -13.83 1.35 -6.70
CA ALA A 76 -13.19 2.65 -6.44
C ALA A 76 -12.87 3.43 -7.73
N CYS A 77 -12.45 2.74 -8.80
CA CYS A 77 -12.19 3.39 -10.09
C CYS A 77 -13.47 3.94 -10.74
N ALA A 78 -14.55 3.15 -10.71
CA ALA A 78 -15.85 3.59 -11.25
C ALA A 78 -16.42 4.75 -10.41
N LEU A 79 -16.25 4.71 -9.09
CA LEU A 79 -16.63 5.79 -8.20
C LEU A 79 -15.87 7.09 -8.52
N GLY A 80 -14.56 7.01 -8.75
CA GLY A 80 -13.75 8.15 -9.17
C GLY A 80 -14.21 8.73 -10.50
N ALA A 81 -14.51 7.88 -11.49
CA ALA A 81 -15.05 8.32 -12.77
C ALA A 81 -16.41 9.02 -12.60
N ALA A 82 -17.29 8.49 -11.74
CA ALA A 82 -18.58 9.11 -11.42
C ALA A 82 -18.42 10.49 -10.75
N MET A 83 -17.44 10.65 -9.86
CA MET A 83 -17.13 11.95 -9.25
C MET A 83 -16.72 12.98 -10.29
N PHE A 84 -15.83 12.63 -11.22
CA PHE A 84 -15.44 13.52 -12.32
C PHE A 84 -16.62 13.86 -13.25
N ALA A 85 -17.46 12.88 -13.57
CA ALA A 85 -18.66 13.10 -14.37
C ALA A 85 -19.65 14.05 -13.68
N ALA A 86 -19.84 13.90 -12.36
CA ALA A 86 -20.71 14.76 -11.58
C ALA A 86 -20.22 16.22 -11.54
N VAL A 87 -18.90 16.43 -11.45
CA VAL A 87 -18.30 17.78 -11.55
C VAL A 87 -18.48 18.34 -12.96
N ALA A 88 -18.24 17.57 -14.01
CA ALA A 88 -18.42 17.99 -15.40
C ALA A 88 -19.89 18.34 -15.70
N ALA A 89 -20.85 17.66 -15.07
CA ALA A 89 -22.27 17.95 -15.18
C ALA A 89 -22.73 19.14 -14.30
N GLY A 90 -21.83 19.76 -13.54
CA GLY A 90 -22.15 20.89 -12.66
C GLY A 90 -22.91 20.54 -11.39
N LEU A 91 -22.94 19.24 -11.00
CA LEU A 91 -23.58 18.80 -9.75
C LEU A 91 -22.76 19.17 -8.52
N TYR A 92 -21.44 19.28 -8.67
CA TYR A 92 -20.50 19.71 -7.63
C TYR A 92 -19.54 20.76 -8.23
N GLY A 93 -19.15 21.73 -7.40
CA GLY A 93 -18.26 22.81 -7.81
C GLY A 93 -16.79 22.38 -7.94
N SER A 94 -16.41 21.22 -7.35
CA SER A 94 -15.05 20.70 -7.38
C SER A 94 -15.02 19.19 -7.12
N VAL A 95 -13.89 18.55 -7.51
CA VAL A 95 -13.65 17.13 -7.24
C VAL A 95 -13.63 16.85 -5.74
N GLN A 96 -13.09 17.75 -4.94
CA GLN A 96 -13.03 17.64 -3.49
C GLN A 96 -14.43 17.66 -2.85
N GLU A 97 -15.35 18.44 -3.40
CA GLU A 97 -16.74 18.46 -2.95
C GLU A 97 -17.45 17.16 -3.32
N ALA A 98 -17.28 16.67 -4.54
CA ALA A 98 -17.78 15.39 -4.96
C ALA A 98 -17.22 14.23 -4.13
N GLN A 99 -15.93 14.23 -3.79
CA GLN A 99 -15.31 13.24 -2.91
C GLN A 99 -15.96 13.24 -1.52
N ARG A 100 -16.15 14.42 -0.91
CA ARG A 100 -16.80 14.52 0.42
C ARG A 100 -18.23 13.99 0.41
N ALA A 101 -18.97 14.19 -0.68
CA ALA A 101 -20.36 13.76 -0.80
C ALA A 101 -20.50 12.28 -1.19
N MET A 102 -19.62 11.76 -2.01
CA MET A 102 -19.77 10.44 -2.63
C MET A 102 -18.83 9.36 -2.06
N CYS A 103 -17.79 9.72 -1.28
CA CYS A 103 -16.90 8.72 -0.72
C CYS A 103 -17.61 7.91 0.38
N PRO A 104 -17.59 6.56 0.31
CA PRO A 104 -18.28 5.71 1.29
C PRO A 104 -17.56 5.59 2.64
N GLY A 105 -16.42 6.28 2.84
CA GLY A 105 -15.58 6.14 4.02
C GLY A 105 -14.60 4.97 3.91
N PHE A 106 -14.17 4.45 5.06
CA PHE A 106 -13.16 3.39 5.18
C PHE A 106 -13.79 2.14 5.80
N SER A 107 -13.37 0.96 5.33
CA SER A 107 -13.80 -0.33 5.88
C SER A 107 -12.86 -0.85 6.96
N ASP A 108 -11.55 -0.63 6.78
CA ASP A 108 -10.49 -1.16 7.63
C ASP A 108 -9.35 -0.15 7.78
N GLU A 109 -8.61 -0.28 8.88
CA GLU A 109 -7.38 0.45 9.13
C GLU A 109 -6.32 -0.51 9.66
N TYR A 110 -5.11 -0.43 9.09
CA TYR A 110 -3.95 -1.22 9.49
C TYR A 110 -2.90 -0.28 10.06
N LEU A 111 -2.63 -0.42 11.34
CA LEU A 111 -1.58 0.32 12.03
C LEU A 111 -0.26 -0.47 11.96
N PRO A 112 0.88 0.21 11.74
CA PRO A 112 2.18 -0.44 11.72
C PRO A 112 2.56 -0.98 13.10
N ASP A 113 3.08 -2.21 13.14
CA ASP A 113 3.78 -2.76 14.30
C ASP A 113 5.25 -2.33 14.22
N MET A 114 5.67 -1.45 15.13
CA MET A 114 6.99 -0.85 15.08
C MET A 114 8.13 -1.84 15.42
N GLU A 115 7.85 -2.93 16.12
CA GLU A 115 8.83 -4.00 16.34
C GLU A 115 9.07 -4.77 15.03
N ARG A 116 8.01 -5.07 14.29
CA ARG A 116 8.11 -5.68 12.95
C ARG A 116 8.72 -4.72 11.94
N HIS A 117 8.38 -3.44 12.01
CA HIS A 117 8.97 -2.41 11.16
C HIS A 117 10.49 -2.42 11.27
N ALA A 118 11.05 -2.44 12.47
CA ALA A 118 12.49 -2.52 12.69
C ALA A 118 13.14 -3.81 12.13
N VAL A 119 12.40 -4.91 12.05
CA VAL A 119 12.85 -6.13 11.36
C VAL A 119 12.84 -5.93 9.86
N TYR A 120 11.78 -5.32 9.34
CA TYR A 120 11.63 -5.06 7.91
C TYR A 120 12.64 -4.04 7.39
N ASP A 121 13.10 -3.08 8.16
CA ASP A 121 14.19 -2.18 7.78
C ASP A 121 15.45 -2.95 7.39
N ARG A 122 15.86 -3.92 8.24
CA ARG A 122 17.02 -4.76 7.94
C ARG A 122 16.84 -5.66 6.73
N LEU A 123 15.62 -6.14 6.50
CA LEU A 123 15.30 -6.96 5.32
C LEU A 123 15.24 -6.11 4.05
N TYR A 124 14.76 -4.89 4.16
CA TYR A 124 14.71 -3.93 3.06
C TYR A 124 16.11 -3.51 2.61
N ASP A 125 17.03 -3.25 3.53
CA ASP A 125 18.44 -3.01 3.21
C ASP A 125 19.07 -4.16 2.39
N ARG A 126 18.73 -5.40 2.75
CA ARG A 126 19.18 -6.58 1.99
C ARG A 126 18.52 -6.64 0.62
N TYR A 127 17.25 -6.33 0.51
CA TYR A 127 16.52 -6.26 -0.75
C TYR A 127 17.16 -5.23 -1.71
N LEU A 128 17.48 -4.04 -1.23
CA LEU A 128 18.15 -3.01 -2.04
C LEU A 128 19.52 -3.48 -2.56
N LYS A 129 20.33 -4.11 -1.70
CA LYS A 129 21.64 -4.66 -2.10
C LYS A 129 21.50 -5.75 -3.16
N LEU A 130 20.53 -6.64 -3.05
CA LEU A 130 20.26 -7.68 -4.04
C LEU A 130 19.74 -7.12 -5.37
N GLY A 131 19.05 -5.99 -5.35
CA GLY A 131 18.57 -5.26 -6.53
C GLY A 131 19.62 -4.36 -7.21
N GLY A 132 20.86 -4.31 -6.68
CA GLY A 132 21.91 -3.42 -7.21
C GLY A 132 21.65 -1.93 -6.94
N ARG A 133 20.70 -1.59 -6.08
CA ARG A 133 20.47 -0.24 -5.57
C ARG A 133 21.31 -0.03 -4.31
N ARG A 134 22.14 1.00 -4.35
CA ARG A 134 22.90 1.50 -3.19
C ARG A 134 22.23 2.72 -2.62
#